data_4740c3460e98ad023f228ddc1dbc5d78
#
_entry.id   4740c3460e98ad023f228ddc1dbc5d78
#
_cell.length_a   1.000
_cell.length_b   1.000
_cell.length_c   1.000
_cell.angle_alpha   90.00
_cell.angle_beta   90.00
_cell.angle_gamma   90.00
#
_symmetry.space_group_name_H-M   'P 1'
#
loop_
_entity.id
_entity.type
_entity.pdbx_description
1 polymer ?
#
loop_
_entity_poly.entity_id
_entity_poly.type
_entity_poly.pdbx_seq_one_letter_code
_entity_poly.pdbx_strand_id
1 'polypeptide(L)'
;VVRARRYAGGVDGNRSLERGIEILRAFRPGVDTLGNGEIAERTGLPRSTVSRLTRTLVNSGMLDQVRTERAYRLAASVISIGHAMRTGSPVLNAIGAMMRAESAKRRLNVGLATADRTMMVYLESIRYSPRAALRNVVAGQQVPMELTSLGRAYLAGIAGAERERLLRLFKRRSDAATKALLADVRTSISSVERDGYCAVSWQPAVLAVATPIVLDGLPVYALNMSLQNVDRSDALASEIGSYLNAFAAKCKEALAGRESE
;
A
#
# COMPACT_ATOMS: atom_id res chain seq x y z
N VAL A 1 -2.43 21.93 -7.52
CA VAL A 1 -1.12 21.63 -6.93
C VAL A 1 -1.34 20.85 -5.65
N VAL A 2 -1.31 19.51 -5.73
CA VAL A 2 -1.41 18.64 -4.55
C VAL A 2 -0.02 18.56 -3.92
N ARG A 3 0.21 19.33 -2.87
CA ARG A 3 1.46 19.27 -2.09
C ARG A 3 1.61 17.87 -1.49
N ALA A 4 2.76 17.24 -1.73
CA ALA A 4 3.19 16.01 -1.05
C ALA A 4 2.98 16.18 0.47
N ARG A 5 2.18 15.29 1.07
CA ARG A 5 1.87 15.34 2.51
C ARG A 5 3.14 15.11 3.31
N ARG A 6 3.69 16.19 3.86
CA ARG A 6 4.65 16.12 4.97
C ARG A 6 3.88 15.70 6.21
N TYR A 7 4.04 14.45 6.64
CA TYR A 7 3.74 14.06 8.02
C TYR A 7 4.87 14.56 8.93
N ALA A 8 5.03 15.88 9.02
CA ALA A 8 5.90 16.50 10.01
C ALA A 8 5.06 16.77 11.25
N GLY A 9 5.42 16.17 12.38
CA GLY A 9 4.86 16.52 13.67
C GLY A 9 5.11 18.01 13.94
N GLY A 10 4.08 18.72 14.44
CA GLY A 10 4.21 20.10 14.88
C GLY A 10 3.09 21.06 14.47
N VAL A 11 1.91 20.57 14.18
CA VAL A 11 0.69 21.38 14.17
C VAL A 11 -0.21 20.85 15.29
N ASP A 12 -0.77 21.76 16.07
CA ASP A 12 -1.76 21.43 17.12
C ASP A 12 -2.98 20.77 16.46
N GLY A 13 -2.87 19.45 16.22
CA GLY A 13 -3.88 18.64 15.58
C GLY A 13 -5.04 18.36 16.56
N ASN A 14 -6.25 18.20 16.04
CA ASN A 14 -7.38 17.77 16.84
C ASN A 14 -7.20 16.30 17.26
N ARG A 15 -6.68 16.09 18.47
CA ARG A 15 -6.40 14.75 19.04
C ARG A 15 -7.62 13.82 19.03
N SER A 16 -8.83 14.35 19.14
CA SER A 16 -10.04 13.52 19.08
C SER A 16 -10.29 12.99 17.68
N LEU A 17 -10.06 13.81 16.65
CA LEU A 17 -10.18 13.41 15.26
C LEU A 17 -9.11 12.37 14.90
N GLU A 18 -7.85 12.61 15.27
CA GLU A 18 -6.75 11.66 15.06
C GLU A 18 -7.05 10.29 15.66
N ARG A 19 -7.50 10.26 16.93
CA ARG A 19 -7.88 9.03 17.62
C ARG A 19 -9.09 8.34 16.99
N GLY A 20 -10.07 9.10 16.49
CA GLY A 20 -11.21 8.56 15.74
C GLY A 20 -10.76 7.87 14.45
N ILE A 21 -9.82 8.46 13.72
CA ILE A 21 -9.21 7.86 12.52
C ILE A 21 -8.42 6.59 12.88
N GLU A 22 -7.69 6.58 14.01
CA GLU A 22 -7.00 5.36 14.48
C GLU A 22 -7.98 4.22 14.80
N ILE A 23 -9.15 4.52 15.32
CA ILE A 23 -10.20 3.51 15.54
C ILE A 23 -10.67 2.92 14.21
N LEU A 24 -10.95 3.74 13.18
CA LEU A 24 -11.31 3.23 11.86
C LEU A 24 -10.19 2.38 11.23
N ARG A 25 -8.94 2.76 11.44
CA ARG A 25 -7.75 2.00 10.97
C ARG A 25 -7.52 0.68 11.72
N ALA A 26 -8.15 0.47 12.88
CA ALA A 26 -8.04 -0.79 13.60
C ALA A 26 -8.75 -1.95 12.89
N PHE A 27 -9.74 -1.64 12.05
CA PHE A 27 -10.42 -2.63 11.21
C PHE A 27 -9.51 -3.02 10.03
N ARG A 28 -9.23 -4.30 9.90
CA ARG A 28 -8.36 -4.86 8.86
C ARG A 28 -9.13 -5.91 8.04
N PRO A 29 -8.75 -6.18 6.79
CA PRO A 29 -9.35 -7.24 6.00
C PRO A 29 -9.37 -8.57 6.76
N GLY A 30 -10.53 -9.26 6.73
CA GLY A 30 -10.74 -10.51 7.46
C GLY A 30 -11.16 -10.34 8.92
N VAL A 31 -11.46 -9.11 9.34
CA VAL A 31 -12.04 -8.81 10.66
C VAL A 31 -13.40 -8.18 10.46
N ASP A 32 -14.44 -8.93 10.78
CA ASP A 32 -15.82 -8.49 10.55
C ASP A 32 -16.28 -7.50 11.61
N THR A 33 -15.94 -7.76 12.87
CA THR A 33 -16.34 -6.94 14.03
C THR A 33 -15.18 -6.77 15.01
N LEU A 34 -15.21 -5.67 15.78
CA LEU A 34 -14.29 -5.40 16.89
C LEU A 34 -15.06 -4.87 18.10
N GLY A 35 -14.83 -5.44 19.26
CA GLY A 35 -15.28 -4.92 20.53
C GLY A 35 -14.41 -3.76 21.05
N ASN A 36 -14.93 -3.00 22.03
CA ASN A 36 -14.18 -1.89 22.66
C ASN A 36 -12.82 -2.32 23.22
N GLY A 37 -12.72 -3.54 23.75
CA GLY A 37 -11.47 -4.09 24.28
C GLY A 37 -10.42 -4.30 23.20
N GLU A 38 -10.80 -4.92 22.09
CA GLU A 38 -9.93 -5.19 20.96
C GLU A 38 -9.48 -3.91 20.25
N ILE A 39 -10.40 -2.93 20.11
CA ILE A 39 -10.06 -1.61 19.58
C ILE A 39 -9.04 -0.91 20.49
N ALA A 40 -9.24 -0.97 21.82
CA ALA A 40 -8.31 -0.39 22.79
C ALA A 40 -6.90 -1.03 22.69
N GLU A 41 -6.84 -2.36 22.58
CA GLU A 41 -5.58 -3.10 22.42
C GLU A 41 -4.86 -2.72 21.11
N ARG A 42 -5.60 -2.69 19.98
CA ARG A 42 -5.02 -2.39 18.66
C ARG A 42 -4.56 -0.94 18.51
N THR A 43 -5.26 -0.01 19.16
CA THR A 43 -4.97 1.43 19.05
C THR A 43 -4.08 1.97 20.17
N GLY A 44 -3.95 1.24 21.28
CA GLY A 44 -3.32 1.74 22.50
C GLY A 44 -4.12 2.81 23.24
N LEU A 45 -5.39 3.03 22.87
CA LEU A 45 -6.26 4.03 23.50
C LEU A 45 -6.93 3.49 24.75
N PRO A 46 -7.14 4.33 25.79
CA PRO A 46 -7.94 3.93 26.96
C PRO A 46 -9.37 3.52 26.57
N ARG A 47 -9.92 2.49 27.20
CA ARG A 47 -11.28 1.97 26.91
C ARG A 47 -12.37 3.04 26.98
N SER A 48 -12.28 3.98 27.91
CA SER A 48 -13.21 5.12 28.03
C SER A 48 -13.16 6.04 26.80
N THR A 49 -11.96 6.29 26.28
CA THR A 49 -11.75 7.06 25.04
C THR A 49 -12.34 6.33 23.83
N VAL A 50 -12.08 5.02 23.73
CA VAL A 50 -12.64 4.18 22.66
C VAL A 50 -14.17 4.23 22.71
N SER A 51 -14.79 3.98 23.86
CA SER A 51 -16.26 4.00 24.03
C SER A 51 -16.89 5.34 23.61
N ARG A 52 -16.26 6.45 23.94
CA ARG A 52 -16.75 7.78 23.56
C ARG A 52 -16.62 8.02 22.05
N LEU A 53 -15.48 7.65 21.46
CA LEU A 53 -15.21 7.88 20.05
C LEU A 53 -15.98 6.92 19.13
N THR A 54 -16.16 5.65 19.52
CA THR A 54 -16.98 4.70 18.76
C THR A 54 -18.45 5.16 18.71
N ARG A 55 -18.99 5.71 19.80
CA ARG A 55 -20.33 6.32 19.78
C ARG A 55 -20.42 7.47 18.78
N THR A 56 -19.42 8.35 18.74
CA THR A 56 -19.36 9.44 17.75
C THR A 56 -19.29 8.89 16.33
N LEU A 57 -18.46 7.86 16.09
CA LEU A 57 -18.32 7.24 14.76
C LEU A 57 -19.61 6.51 14.32
N VAL A 58 -20.37 5.91 15.26
CA VAL A 58 -21.70 5.36 14.97
C VAL A 58 -22.66 6.47 14.61
N ASN A 59 -22.73 7.55 15.39
CA ASN A 59 -23.62 8.67 15.12
C ASN A 59 -23.30 9.39 13.80
N SER A 60 -22.04 9.39 13.38
CA SER A 60 -21.61 9.94 12.08
C SER A 60 -21.71 8.94 10.91
N GLY A 61 -22.22 7.72 11.16
CA GLY A 61 -22.39 6.70 10.13
C GLY A 61 -21.10 6.08 9.62
N MET A 62 -19.98 6.19 10.34
CA MET A 62 -18.69 5.56 9.98
C MET A 62 -18.58 4.14 10.53
N LEU A 63 -19.29 3.84 11.63
CA LEU A 63 -19.39 2.51 12.23
C LEU A 63 -20.86 2.12 12.39
N ASP A 64 -21.14 0.82 12.22
CA ASP A 64 -22.38 0.18 12.66
C ASP A 64 -22.14 -0.52 14.00
N GLN A 65 -23.10 -0.43 14.91
CA GLN A 65 -23.07 -1.19 16.15
C GLN A 65 -23.75 -2.54 15.99
N VAL A 66 -23.02 -3.63 16.23
CA VAL A 66 -23.54 -5.00 16.27
C VAL A 66 -23.91 -5.33 17.72
N ARG A 67 -25.19 -5.11 18.08
CA ARG A 67 -25.66 -5.20 19.48
C ARG A 67 -25.53 -6.61 20.06
N THR A 68 -25.77 -7.64 19.24
CA THR A 68 -25.67 -9.05 19.65
C THR A 68 -24.26 -9.45 20.10
N GLU A 69 -23.24 -8.83 19.52
CA GLU A 69 -21.83 -9.12 19.78
C GLU A 69 -21.18 -8.06 20.69
N ARG A 70 -21.91 -6.98 21.04
CA ARG A 70 -21.34 -5.79 21.70
C ARG A 70 -20.11 -5.23 21.00
N ALA A 71 -20.12 -5.29 19.68
CA ALA A 71 -19.02 -4.93 18.79
C ALA A 71 -19.43 -3.89 17.76
N TYR A 72 -18.47 -3.46 16.94
CA TYR A 72 -18.63 -2.51 15.85
C TYR A 72 -18.06 -3.10 14.57
N ARG A 73 -18.57 -2.66 13.43
CA ARG A 73 -18.04 -2.90 12.10
C ARG A 73 -18.00 -1.60 11.30
N LEU A 74 -17.20 -1.56 10.24
CA LEU A 74 -17.21 -0.42 9.32
C LEU A 74 -18.58 -0.30 8.63
N ALA A 75 -19.13 0.90 8.59
CA ALA A 75 -20.37 1.19 7.89
C ALA A 75 -20.16 1.39 6.39
N ALA A 76 -21.22 1.28 5.60
CA ALA A 76 -21.15 1.39 4.13
C ALA A 76 -20.61 2.74 3.64
N SER A 77 -20.72 3.81 4.41
CA SER A 77 -20.17 5.14 4.11
C SER A 77 -18.65 5.12 3.88
N VAL A 78 -17.91 4.18 4.52
CA VAL A 78 -16.46 4.03 4.31
C VAL A 78 -16.15 3.60 2.88
N ILE A 79 -16.98 2.75 2.26
CA ILE A 79 -16.84 2.37 0.84
C ILE A 79 -17.05 3.59 -0.06
N SER A 80 -18.01 4.46 0.25
CA SER A 80 -18.27 5.68 -0.53
C SER A 80 -17.06 6.61 -0.54
N ILE A 81 -16.39 6.77 0.62
CA ILE A 81 -15.14 7.55 0.71
C ILE A 81 -14.03 6.92 -0.14
N GLY A 82 -13.86 5.60 -0.05
CA GLY A 82 -12.90 4.88 -0.88
C GLY A 82 -13.20 4.99 -2.38
N HIS A 83 -14.49 4.94 -2.76
CA HIS A 83 -14.93 5.12 -4.15
C HIS A 83 -14.62 6.53 -4.66
N ALA A 84 -14.95 7.57 -3.89
CA ALA A 84 -14.62 8.96 -4.24
C ALA A 84 -13.13 9.18 -4.45
N MET A 85 -12.28 8.58 -3.60
CA MET A 85 -10.82 8.60 -3.79
C MET A 85 -10.39 7.93 -5.09
N ARG A 86 -10.96 6.77 -5.44
CA ARG A 86 -10.60 6.03 -6.65
C ARG A 86 -11.02 6.75 -7.93
N THR A 87 -12.25 7.25 -7.98
CA THR A 87 -12.80 7.96 -9.15
C THR A 87 -12.14 9.31 -9.37
N GLY A 88 -11.79 10.00 -8.28
CA GLY A 88 -11.04 11.26 -8.31
C GLY A 88 -9.52 11.11 -8.45
N SER A 89 -8.99 9.89 -8.61
CA SER A 89 -7.55 9.66 -8.67
C SER A 89 -6.97 9.92 -10.07
N PRO A 90 -6.16 10.99 -10.26
CA PRO A 90 -5.57 11.27 -11.58
C PRO A 90 -4.71 10.11 -12.09
N VAL A 91 -3.97 9.45 -11.19
CA VAL A 91 -3.11 8.32 -11.58
C VAL A 91 -3.92 7.14 -12.08
N LEU A 92 -5.01 6.75 -11.41
CA LEU A 92 -5.84 5.63 -11.84
C LEU A 92 -6.58 5.93 -13.15
N ASN A 93 -7.00 7.18 -13.33
CA ASN A 93 -7.65 7.63 -14.57
C ASN A 93 -6.68 7.66 -15.75
N ALA A 94 -5.40 7.93 -15.51
CA ALA A 94 -4.38 7.95 -16.56
C ALA A 94 -3.94 6.55 -16.99
N ILE A 95 -3.60 5.68 -16.02
CA ILE A 95 -2.90 4.42 -16.31
C ILE A 95 -3.72 3.15 -16.04
N GLY A 96 -4.90 3.25 -15.44
CA GLY A 96 -5.69 2.07 -15.05
C GLY A 96 -6.10 1.19 -16.25
N ALA A 97 -6.47 1.80 -17.40
CA ALA A 97 -6.77 1.05 -18.63
C ALA A 97 -5.53 0.38 -19.21
N MET A 98 -4.37 1.06 -19.17
CA MET A 98 -3.09 0.51 -19.61
C MET A 98 -2.68 -0.70 -18.76
N MET A 99 -2.85 -0.63 -17.43
CA MET A 99 -2.57 -1.75 -16.52
C MET A 99 -3.43 -2.98 -16.85
N ARG A 100 -4.74 -2.79 -17.15
CA ARG A 100 -5.63 -3.88 -17.54
C ARG A 100 -5.19 -4.53 -18.86
N ALA A 101 -4.90 -3.72 -19.87
CA ALA A 101 -4.43 -4.20 -21.16
C ALA A 101 -3.12 -5.00 -21.02
N GLU A 102 -2.20 -4.50 -20.21
CA GLU A 102 -0.91 -5.13 -20.00
C GLU A 102 -1.01 -6.45 -19.22
N SER A 103 -1.86 -6.50 -18.19
CA SER A 103 -2.17 -7.73 -17.46
C SER A 103 -2.73 -8.83 -18.36
N ALA A 104 -3.68 -8.48 -19.23
CA ALA A 104 -4.27 -9.42 -20.20
C ALA A 104 -3.25 -9.91 -21.24
N LYS A 105 -2.47 -8.98 -21.82
CA LYS A 105 -1.48 -9.27 -22.87
C LYS A 105 -0.37 -10.20 -22.38
N ARG A 106 0.15 -9.96 -21.19
CA ARG A 106 1.31 -10.68 -20.65
C ARG A 106 0.95 -11.82 -19.71
N ARG A 107 -0.31 -11.96 -19.36
CA ARG A 107 -0.78 -12.95 -18.39
C ARG A 107 -0.10 -12.79 -17.02
N LEU A 108 0.17 -11.53 -16.63
CA LEU A 108 0.77 -11.15 -15.35
C LEU A 108 -0.23 -10.41 -14.48
N ASN A 109 -0.11 -10.58 -13.16
CA ASN A 109 -0.81 -9.68 -12.25
C ASN A 109 -0.09 -8.33 -12.26
N VAL A 110 -0.85 -7.24 -12.32
CA VAL A 110 -0.31 -5.86 -12.29
C VAL A 110 -0.93 -5.11 -11.13
N GLY A 111 -0.10 -4.47 -10.31
CA GLY A 111 -0.54 -3.71 -9.17
C GLY A 111 0.12 -2.34 -9.10
N LEU A 112 -0.64 -1.36 -8.63
CA LEU A 112 -0.17 -0.01 -8.29
C LEU A 112 -0.44 0.24 -6.83
N ALA A 113 0.55 0.71 -6.09
CA ALA A 113 0.44 1.01 -4.67
C ALA A 113 1.16 2.31 -4.31
N THR A 114 0.76 2.89 -3.18
CA THR A 114 1.48 3.99 -2.54
C THR A 114 1.59 3.72 -1.04
N ALA A 115 2.40 4.52 -0.33
CA ALA A 115 2.60 4.32 1.10
C ALA A 115 1.46 4.90 1.94
N ASP A 116 1.13 4.17 2.99
CA ASP A 116 0.40 4.66 4.16
C ASP A 116 1.19 4.27 5.42
N ARG A 117 1.94 5.21 5.97
CA ARG A 117 2.88 4.99 7.09
C ARG A 117 3.95 3.94 6.73
N THR A 118 3.92 2.79 7.39
CA THR A 118 4.86 1.67 7.17
C THR A 118 4.29 0.55 6.29
N MET A 119 3.12 0.79 5.68
CA MET A 119 2.45 -0.17 4.80
C MET A 119 2.35 0.38 3.38
N MET A 120 2.29 -0.51 2.41
CA MET A 120 1.86 -0.17 1.05
C MET A 120 0.38 -0.46 0.91
N VAL A 121 -0.37 0.47 0.31
CA VAL A 121 -1.80 0.32 0.01
C VAL A 121 -1.96 0.18 -1.50
N TYR A 122 -2.56 -0.91 -1.93
CA TYR A 122 -2.91 -1.08 -3.33
C TYR A 122 -4.00 -0.07 -3.75
N LEU A 123 -3.69 0.80 -4.67
CA LEU A 123 -4.66 1.66 -5.34
C LEU A 123 -5.42 0.88 -6.42
N GLU A 124 -4.71 -0.01 -7.11
CA GLU A 124 -5.26 -0.93 -8.10
C GLU A 124 -4.52 -2.26 -8.05
N SER A 125 -5.25 -3.36 -8.27
CA SER A 125 -4.70 -4.70 -8.37
C SER A 125 -5.48 -5.50 -9.40
N ILE A 126 -4.84 -5.75 -10.53
CA ILE A 126 -5.42 -6.46 -11.66
C ILE A 126 -4.86 -7.87 -11.68
N ARG A 127 -5.73 -8.85 -11.60
CA ARG A 127 -5.39 -10.27 -11.64
C ARG A 127 -5.66 -10.83 -13.02
N TYR A 128 -4.63 -11.41 -13.63
CA TYR A 128 -4.77 -12.11 -14.90
C TYR A 128 -5.72 -13.30 -14.79
N SER A 129 -5.59 -14.12 -13.75
CA SER A 129 -6.46 -15.27 -13.50
C SER A 129 -6.97 -15.26 -12.06
N PRO A 130 -8.24 -14.88 -11.83
CA PRO A 130 -8.84 -14.93 -10.48
C PRO A 130 -8.91 -16.35 -9.89
N ARG A 131 -9.00 -17.39 -10.76
CA ARG A 131 -9.12 -18.79 -10.31
C ARG A 131 -7.83 -19.41 -9.78
N ALA A 132 -6.68 -18.87 -10.18
CA ALA A 132 -5.35 -19.38 -9.76
C ALA A 132 -4.82 -18.69 -8.49
N ALA A 133 -5.51 -17.69 -7.95
CA ALA A 133 -5.00 -16.90 -6.85
C ALA A 133 -5.33 -17.53 -5.49
N LEU A 134 -4.32 -18.03 -4.79
CA LEU A 134 -4.39 -18.45 -3.38
C LEU A 134 -4.83 -17.30 -2.44
N ARG A 135 -4.64 -16.05 -2.83
CA ARG A 135 -5.13 -14.83 -2.17
C ARG A 135 -5.49 -13.78 -3.21
N ASN A 136 -6.71 -13.29 -3.14
CA ASN A 136 -7.13 -12.14 -3.95
C ASN A 136 -6.61 -10.85 -3.30
N VAL A 137 -5.53 -10.30 -3.84
CA VAL A 137 -5.13 -8.92 -3.52
C VAL A 137 -6.07 -7.98 -4.27
N VAL A 138 -6.71 -7.09 -3.54
CA VAL A 138 -7.67 -6.13 -4.06
C VAL A 138 -7.24 -4.70 -3.75
N ALA A 139 -7.82 -3.74 -4.44
CA ALA A 139 -7.63 -2.32 -4.09
C ALA A 139 -8.04 -2.06 -2.64
N GLY A 140 -7.28 -1.23 -1.94
CA GLY A 140 -7.41 -0.96 -0.50
C GLY A 140 -6.66 -1.95 0.41
N GLN A 141 -6.19 -3.09 -0.12
CA GLN A 141 -5.41 -4.03 0.68
C GLN A 141 -4.05 -3.44 1.04
N GLN A 142 -3.65 -3.67 2.30
CA GLN A 142 -2.35 -3.27 2.82
C GLN A 142 -1.37 -4.45 2.84
N VAL A 143 -0.10 -4.15 2.49
CA VAL A 143 1.01 -5.11 2.59
C VAL A 143 2.22 -4.45 3.25
N PRO A 144 3.04 -5.21 4.00
CA PRO A 144 4.22 -4.65 4.66
C PRO A 144 5.22 -4.06 3.67
N MET A 145 5.68 -2.84 3.95
CA MET A 145 6.61 -2.14 3.06
C MET A 145 7.97 -2.83 2.99
N GLU A 146 8.50 -3.27 4.11
CA GLU A 146 9.81 -3.90 4.21
C GLU A 146 9.90 -5.30 3.60
N LEU A 147 8.76 -5.99 3.48
CA LEU A 147 8.72 -7.38 3.03
C LEU A 147 8.41 -7.53 1.53
N THR A 148 7.85 -6.50 0.90
CA THR A 148 7.33 -6.61 -0.47
C THR A 148 8.18 -5.86 -1.49
N SER A 149 8.17 -6.32 -2.75
CA SER A 149 8.83 -5.60 -3.85
C SER A 149 8.28 -4.19 -4.02
N LEU A 150 6.95 -3.99 -3.87
CA LEU A 150 6.31 -2.67 -3.92
C LEU A 150 6.91 -1.70 -2.89
N GLY A 151 7.03 -2.14 -1.65
CA GLY A 151 7.56 -1.29 -0.59
C GLY A 151 9.04 -0.99 -0.76
N ARG A 152 9.82 -1.96 -1.21
CA ARG A 152 11.26 -1.75 -1.45
C ARG A 152 11.51 -0.84 -2.66
N ALA A 153 10.70 -0.96 -3.72
CA ALA A 153 10.73 -0.03 -4.85
C ALA A 153 10.28 1.38 -4.42
N TYR A 154 9.22 1.49 -3.60
CA TYR A 154 8.80 2.77 -3.03
C TYR A 154 9.94 3.44 -2.23
N LEU A 155 10.62 2.69 -1.36
CA LEU A 155 11.74 3.19 -0.57
C LEU A 155 12.90 3.72 -1.45
N ALA A 156 13.15 3.09 -2.60
CA ALA A 156 14.13 3.58 -3.56
C ALA A 156 13.70 4.90 -4.22
N GLY A 157 12.39 5.09 -4.45
CA GLY A 157 11.84 6.26 -5.13
C GLY A 157 11.66 7.50 -4.25
N ILE A 158 11.71 7.40 -2.92
CA ILE A 158 11.52 8.54 -2.00
C ILE A 158 12.85 9.20 -1.61
N ALA A 159 12.75 10.44 -1.09
CA ALA A 159 13.90 11.19 -0.60
C ALA A 159 14.66 10.44 0.50
N GLY A 160 16.00 10.52 0.50
CA GLY A 160 16.87 9.79 1.42
C GLY A 160 16.56 10.00 2.90
N ALA A 161 16.21 11.22 3.32
CA ALA A 161 15.86 11.53 4.70
C ALA A 161 14.57 10.79 5.16
N GLU A 162 13.55 10.72 4.31
CA GLU A 162 12.31 9.99 4.58
C GLU A 162 12.53 8.48 4.55
N ARG A 163 13.33 7.98 3.60
CA ARG A 163 13.77 6.59 3.54
C ARG A 163 14.43 6.15 4.84
N GLU A 164 15.42 6.91 5.33
CA GLU A 164 16.11 6.59 6.58
C GLU A 164 15.18 6.67 7.81
N ARG A 165 14.21 7.59 7.80
CA ARG A 165 13.16 7.64 8.83
C ARG A 165 12.35 6.35 8.87
N LEU A 166 11.91 5.84 7.73
CA LEU A 166 11.15 4.59 7.62
C LEU A 166 11.99 3.37 8.00
N LEU A 167 13.24 3.29 7.54
CA LEU A 167 14.15 2.22 7.91
C LEU A 167 14.38 2.13 9.42
N ARG A 168 14.44 3.28 10.11
CA ARG A 168 14.50 3.30 11.58
C ARG A 168 13.23 2.73 12.23
N LEU A 169 12.04 2.98 11.66
CA LEU A 169 10.78 2.42 12.17
C LEU A 169 10.70 0.90 11.99
N PHE A 170 11.31 0.34 10.93
CA PHE A 170 11.39 -1.11 10.73
C PHE A 170 12.34 -1.79 11.72
N LYS A 171 13.29 -1.06 12.29
CA LYS A 171 14.22 -1.56 13.30
C LYS A 171 13.55 -1.73 14.67
N ARG A 172 12.46 -2.52 14.73
CA ARG A 172 11.70 -2.76 15.96
C ARG A 172 12.48 -3.58 17.00
N ARG A 173 13.39 -4.43 16.57
CA ARG A 173 14.27 -5.26 17.41
C ARG A 173 15.69 -5.21 16.87
N SER A 174 16.67 -5.34 17.76
CA SER A 174 18.09 -5.42 17.36
C SER A 174 18.56 -6.87 17.20
N ASP A 175 17.65 -7.78 16.84
CA ASP A 175 17.98 -9.18 16.59
C ASP A 175 18.57 -9.43 15.18
N ALA A 176 19.14 -10.61 15.00
CA ALA A 176 19.79 -11.00 13.74
C ALA A 176 18.80 -10.98 12.56
N ALA A 177 17.54 -11.39 12.77
CA ALA A 177 16.52 -11.44 11.74
C ALA A 177 16.17 -10.04 11.23
N THR A 178 16.00 -9.06 12.12
CA THR A 178 15.78 -7.65 11.76
C THR A 178 16.97 -7.07 11.01
N LYS A 179 18.20 -7.39 11.41
CA LYS A 179 19.41 -6.93 10.70
C LYS A 179 19.50 -7.50 9.29
N ALA A 180 19.23 -8.81 9.12
CA ALA A 180 19.20 -9.47 7.82
C ALA A 180 18.12 -8.86 6.92
N LEU A 181 16.90 -8.67 7.43
CA LEU A 181 15.82 -8.02 6.69
C LEU A 181 16.20 -6.62 6.19
N LEU A 182 16.81 -5.80 7.04
CA LEU A 182 17.24 -4.45 6.66
C LEU A 182 18.38 -4.47 5.62
N ALA A 183 19.27 -5.47 5.68
CA ALA A 183 20.29 -5.68 4.65
C ALA A 183 19.64 -6.03 3.29
N ASP A 184 18.67 -6.95 3.28
CA ASP A 184 17.91 -7.31 2.07
C ASP A 184 17.13 -6.12 1.48
N VAL A 185 16.54 -5.29 2.34
CA VAL A 185 15.86 -4.05 1.92
C VAL A 185 16.85 -3.12 1.22
N ARG A 186 18.04 -2.91 1.79
CA ARG A 186 19.09 -2.07 1.19
C ARG A 186 19.60 -2.63 -0.14
N THR A 187 19.79 -3.93 -0.22
CA THR A 187 20.15 -4.62 -1.49
C THR A 187 19.08 -4.38 -2.56
N SER A 188 17.80 -4.49 -2.21
CA SER A 188 16.70 -4.21 -3.14
C SER A 188 16.67 -2.75 -3.59
N ILE A 189 16.95 -1.79 -2.69
CA ILE A 189 17.05 -0.37 -3.03
C ILE A 189 18.18 -0.16 -4.05
N SER A 190 19.36 -0.74 -3.78
CA SER A 190 20.50 -0.67 -4.72
C SER A 190 20.19 -1.33 -6.07
N SER A 191 19.39 -2.40 -6.09
CA SER A 191 18.93 -3.01 -7.36
C SER A 191 18.04 -2.03 -8.15
N VAL A 192 17.11 -1.33 -7.48
CA VAL A 192 16.30 -0.31 -8.14
C VAL A 192 17.16 0.84 -8.67
N GLU A 193 18.14 1.30 -7.90
CA GLU A 193 19.05 2.38 -8.31
C GLU A 193 19.92 1.99 -9.53
N ARG A 194 20.32 0.74 -9.65
CA ARG A 194 21.15 0.21 -10.73
C ARG A 194 20.34 -0.25 -11.95
N ASP A 195 19.27 -1.03 -11.72
CA ASP A 195 18.55 -1.78 -12.75
C ASP A 195 17.16 -1.20 -13.05
N GLY A 196 16.70 -0.23 -12.23
CA GLY A 196 15.36 0.37 -12.30
C GLY A 196 14.26 -0.44 -11.62
N TYR A 197 14.54 -1.64 -11.10
CA TYR A 197 13.57 -2.50 -10.44
C TYR A 197 14.20 -3.35 -9.33
N CYS A 198 13.35 -3.94 -8.48
CA CYS A 198 13.75 -5.01 -7.58
C CYS A 198 12.78 -6.20 -7.67
N ALA A 199 13.29 -7.41 -7.42
CA ALA A 199 12.52 -8.64 -7.36
C ALA A 199 12.51 -9.18 -5.93
N VAL A 200 11.31 -9.47 -5.40
CA VAL A 200 11.14 -9.99 -4.05
C VAL A 200 10.06 -11.05 -4.06
N SER A 201 10.32 -12.14 -3.37
CA SER A 201 9.37 -13.22 -3.19
C SER A 201 9.03 -13.35 -1.72
N TRP A 202 8.13 -12.49 -1.27
CA TRP A 202 7.65 -12.48 0.11
C TRP A 202 6.72 -13.65 0.43
N GLN A 203 5.97 -14.13 -0.56
CA GLN A 203 5.09 -15.29 -0.42
C GLN A 203 5.67 -16.49 -1.14
N PRO A 204 5.51 -17.72 -0.62
CA PRO A 204 5.93 -18.91 -1.34
C PRO A 204 5.30 -18.97 -2.73
N ALA A 205 6.07 -19.46 -3.71
CA ALA A 205 5.64 -19.61 -5.10
C ALA A 205 5.15 -18.31 -5.79
N VAL A 206 5.48 -17.13 -5.29
CA VAL A 206 5.20 -15.84 -5.93
C VAL A 206 6.51 -15.14 -6.26
N LEU A 207 6.71 -14.81 -7.53
CA LEU A 207 7.72 -13.86 -7.97
C LEU A 207 7.06 -12.50 -8.19
N ALA A 208 7.51 -11.48 -7.49
CA ALA A 208 7.01 -10.11 -7.63
C ALA A 208 8.18 -9.15 -7.93
N VAL A 209 8.08 -8.45 -9.05
CA VAL A 209 9.04 -7.44 -9.49
C VAL A 209 8.38 -6.08 -9.41
N ALA A 210 9.06 -5.06 -8.90
CA ALA A 210 8.50 -3.73 -8.74
C ALA A 210 9.49 -2.62 -9.11
N THR A 211 8.96 -1.50 -9.60
CA THR A 211 9.67 -0.27 -9.94
C THR A 211 8.93 0.94 -9.37
N PRO A 212 9.62 2.02 -8.97
CA PRO A 212 8.96 3.24 -8.54
C PRO A 212 8.48 4.07 -9.73
N ILE A 213 7.33 4.73 -9.57
CA ILE A 213 6.88 5.82 -10.43
C ILE A 213 7.09 7.11 -9.65
N VAL A 214 8.06 7.88 -10.08
CA VAL A 214 8.42 9.17 -9.50
C VAL A 214 8.22 10.24 -10.57
N LEU A 215 7.40 11.23 -10.26
CA LEU A 215 7.13 12.42 -11.08
C LEU A 215 7.05 13.64 -10.16
N ASP A 216 7.53 14.78 -10.60
CA ASP A 216 7.47 16.02 -9.84
C ASP A 216 6.00 16.41 -9.59
N GLY A 217 5.72 16.91 -8.40
CA GLY A 217 4.36 17.31 -8.02
C GLY A 217 3.41 16.17 -7.64
N LEU A 218 3.73 14.92 -7.94
CA LEU A 218 2.92 13.75 -7.60
C LEU A 218 3.50 12.96 -6.40
N PRO A 219 2.65 12.24 -5.66
CA PRO A 219 3.13 11.24 -4.72
C PRO A 219 3.94 10.15 -5.43
N VAL A 220 4.92 9.58 -4.73
CA VAL A 220 5.62 8.39 -5.23
C VAL A 220 4.67 7.20 -5.22
N TYR A 221 4.60 6.49 -6.34
CA TYR A 221 3.90 5.23 -6.45
C TYR A 221 4.90 4.10 -6.70
N ALA A 222 4.48 2.87 -6.43
CA ALA A 222 5.20 1.67 -6.83
C ALA A 222 4.29 0.85 -7.76
N LEU A 223 4.83 0.46 -8.90
CA LEU A 223 4.18 -0.41 -9.89
C LEU A 223 4.82 -1.79 -9.80
N ASN A 224 4.02 -2.85 -9.76
CA ASN A 224 4.55 -4.20 -9.77
C ASN A 224 3.89 -5.09 -10.81
N MET A 225 4.65 -6.11 -11.22
CA MET A 225 4.17 -7.28 -11.93
C MET A 225 4.49 -8.53 -11.13
N SER A 226 3.57 -9.49 -11.10
CA SER A 226 3.80 -10.74 -10.37
C SER A 226 3.22 -11.95 -11.07
N LEU A 227 3.89 -13.08 -10.86
CA LEU A 227 3.46 -14.43 -11.25
C LEU A 227 3.33 -15.32 -10.03
N GLN A 228 2.40 -16.28 -10.12
CA GLN A 228 2.22 -17.34 -9.12
C GLN A 228 2.58 -18.69 -9.71
N ASN A 229 2.95 -19.63 -8.84
CA ASN A 229 3.28 -21.01 -9.19
C ASN A 229 4.41 -21.13 -10.22
N VAL A 230 5.43 -20.26 -10.12
CA VAL A 230 6.60 -20.30 -10.99
C VAL A 230 7.86 -20.64 -10.20
N ASP A 231 8.75 -21.39 -10.82
CA ASP A 231 10.12 -21.52 -10.33
C ASP A 231 10.83 -20.19 -10.47
N ARG A 232 11.44 -19.77 -9.39
CA ARG A 232 12.13 -18.48 -9.32
C ARG A 232 13.46 -18.61 -10.04
N SER A 233 13.67 -17.78 -11.07
CA SER A 233 14.97 -17.64 -11.69
C SER A 233 15.32 -16.17 -11.84
N ASP A 234 16.60 -15.88 -11.75
CA ASP A 234 17.10 -14.50 -11.97
C ASP A 234 16.82 -14.06 -13.41
N ALA A 235 16.84 -15.00 -14.37
CA ALA A 235 16.51 -14.74 -15.76
C ALA A 235 15.05 -14.29 -15.91
N LEU A 236 14.09 -14.96 -15.29
CA LEU A 236 12.67 -14.57 -15.30
C LEU A 236 12.45 -13.23 -14.60
N ALA A 237 13.12 -12.99 -13.47
CA ALA A 237 13.06 -11.71 -12.77
C ALA A 237 13.60 -10.57 -13.64
N SER A 238 14.68 -10.79 -14.37
CA SER A 238 15.29 -9.83 -15.29
C SER A 238 14.40 -9.55 -16.50
N GLU A 239 13.79 -10.57 -17.09
CA GLU A 239 12.84 -10.41 -18.19
C GLU A 239 11.65 -9.55 -17.77
N ILE A 240 11.00 -9.90 -16.65
CA ILE A 240 9.85 -9.14 -16.11
C ILE A 240 10.29 -7.72 -15.73
N GLY A 241 11.47 -7.54 -15.15
CA GLY A 241 12.02 -6.26 -14.72
C GLY A 241 12.25 -5.30 -15.88
N SER A 242 12.89 -5.75 -16.93
CA SER A 242 13.13 -4.97 -18.15
C SER A 242 11.81 -4.54 -18.79
N TYR A 243 10.86 -5.47 -18.84
CA TYR A 243 9.54 -5.21 -19.36
C TYR A 243 8.75 -4.21 -18.49
N LEU A 244 8.80 -4.37 -17.16
CA LEU A 244 8.16 -3.48 -16.21
C LEU A 244 8.71 -2.05 -16.30
N ASN A 245 10.03 -1.88 -16.49
CA ASN A 245 10.62 -0.56 -16.68
C ASN A 245 10.10 0.12 -17.94
N ALA A 246 10.02 -0.61 -19.06
CA ALA A 246 9.45 -0.08 -20.30
C ALA A 246 7.97 0.30 -20.14
N PHE A 247 7.20 -0.48 -19.41
CA PHE A 247 5.80 -0.16 -19.10
C PHE A 247 5.68 1.04 -18.15
N ALA A 248 6.52 1.13 -17.13
CA ALA A 248 6.55 2.27 -16.21
C ALA A 248 6.91 3.58 -16.92
N ALA A 249 7.80 3.55 -17.92
CA ALA A 249 8.10 4.73 -18.74
C ALA A 249 6.85 5.24 -19.46
N LYS A 250 6.08 4.35 -20.12
CA LYS A 250 4.80 4.71 -20.76
C LYS A 250 3.78 5.27 -19.75
N CYS A 251 3.74 4.68 -18.55
CA CYS A 251 2.86 5.21 -17.49
C CYS A 251 3.28 6.61 -17.06
N LYS A 252 4.58 6.91 -16.95
CA LYS A 252 5.09 8.24 -16.62
C LYS A 252 4.75 9.26 -17.72
N GLU A 253 4.89 8.91 -18.99
CA GLU A 253 4.50 9.75 -20.13
C GLU A 253 2.99 10.08 -20.09
N ALA A 254 2.13 9.07 -19.85
CA ALA A 254 0.70 9.26 -19.76
C ALA A 254 0.27 10.14 -18.57
N LEU A 255 1.04 10.12 -17.49
CA LEU A 255 0.82 10.97 -16.32
C LEU A 255 1.29 12.41 -16.56
N ALA A 256 2.45 12.60 -17.18
CA ALA A 256 3.00 13.93 -17.49
C ALA A 256 2.16 14.68 -18.53
N GLY A 257 1.58 13.98 -19.51
CA GLY A 257 0.74 14.60 -20.55
C GLY A 257 -0.58 15.19 -20.03
N ARG A 258 -1.04 14.80 -18.83
CA ARG A 258 -2.27 15.33 -18.21
C ARG A 258 -2.06 16.58 -17.35
N GLU A 259 -0.83 16.91 -17.00
CA GLU A 259 -0.53 18.16 -16.28
C GLU A 259 -0.47 19.38 -17.22
N SER A 260 -0.53 19.13 -18.54
CA SER A 260 -0.43 20.15 -19.58
C SER A 260 -1.81 20.55 -20.16
N GLU A 261 -2.88 19.89 -19.76
CA GLU A 261 -4.29 20.22 -20.09
C GLU A 261 -5.00 20.85 -18.86
#